data_bc533dbbfadd2d667288bab06da1e06a
#
_entry.id   bc533dbbfadd2d667288bab06da1e06a
#
_cell.length_a   1.000
_cell.length_b   1.000
_cell.length_c   1.000
_cell.angle_alpha   90.00
_cell.angle_beta   90.00
_cell.angle_gamma   90.00
#
_symmetry.space_group_name_H-M   'P 1'
#
loop_
_entity.id
_entity.type
_entity.pdbx_description
1 polymer ?
#
loop_
_entity_poly.entity_id
_entity_poly.type
_entity_poly.pdbx_seq_one_letter_code
_entity_poly.pdbx_strand_id
1 'polypeptide(L)'
;SQERNRRAGTENVHGILGLGVALEEIYENLKEIEEKEEKLQNYLETKLKSEIGKLGKKIKINGEKANRIKTTTNVYIEGTDIQMLLVALDLRGICVSGGSACMSGSLESSHVLKAMGLTDEELKGSFRISIGKDTTIEEIDYFVENLVEIV
;
A
#
# COMPACT_ATOMS: atom_id res chain seq x y z
N SER A 1 22.30 -7.40 -34.89
CA SER A 1 22.36 -7.12 -33.47
C SER A 1 22.26 -5.63 -33.22
N GLN A 2 21.30 -5.22 -32.43
CA GLN A 2 21.03 -3.83 -32.07
C GLN A 2 21.52 -3.58 -30.63
N GLU A 3 21.60 -2.31 -30.20
CA GLU A 3 22.00 -1.93 -28.84
C GLU A 3 23.33 -2.56 -28.39
N ARG A 4 24.34 -2.49 -29.23
CA ARG A 4 25.69 -3.06 -28.94
C ARG A 4 25.64 -4.52 -28.49
N ASN A 5 24.76 -5.33 -29.10
CA ASN A 5 24.47 -6.74 -28.78
C ASN A 5 23.79 -6.98 -27.41
N ARG A 6 23.19 -5.96 -26.80
CA ARG A 6 22.53 -6.08 -25.50
C ARG A 6 21.05 -6.43 -25.59
N ARG A 7 20.35 -5.94 -26.60
CA ARG A 7 18.97 -6.28 -26.92
C ARG A 7 18.68 -6.11 -28.42
N ALA A 8 17.69 -6.83 -28.91
CA ALA A 8 17.15 -6.70 -30.25
C ALA A 8 15.77 -5.99 -30.22
N GLY A 9 15.33 -5.52 -31.39
CA GLY A 9 14.01 -4.91 -31.58
C GLY A 9 14.06 -3.40 -31.71
N THR A 10 12.98 -2.84 -32.25
CA THR A 10 12.77 -1.39 -32.38
C THR A 10 12.60 -0.75 -31.00
N GLU A 11 13.12 0.46 -30.83
CA GLU A 11 12.99 1.21 -29.59
C GLU A 11 11.53 1.54 -29.28
N ASN A 12 11.14 1.43 -28.01
CA ASN A 12 9.83 1.85 -27.54
C ASN A 12 9.81 3.37 -27.31
N VAL A 13 9.86 4.14 -28.40
CA VAL A 13 9.96 5.60 -28.35
C VAL A 13 8.82 6.23 -27.55
N HIS A 14 7.59 5.74 -27.73
CA HIS A 14 6.42 6.26 -27.01
C HIS A 14 6.55 6.05 -25.50
N GLY A 15 6.98 4.86 -25.06
CA GLY A 15 7.22 4.59 -23.65
C GLY A 15 8.36 5.42 -23.06
N ILE A 16 9.43 5.65 -23.83
CA ILE A 16 10.56 6.48 -23.40
C ILE A 16 10.12 7.95 -23.24
N LEU A 17 9.39 8.50 -24.21
CA LEU A 17 8.86 9.85 -24.12
C LEU A 17 7.86 10.01 -22.98
N GLY A 18 6.93 9.04 -22.82
CA GLY A 18 5.97 9.05 -21.72
C GLY A 18 6.64 9.00 -20.34
N LEU A 19 7.71 8.20 -20.19
CA LEU A 19 8.51 8.19 -18.98
C LEU A 19 9.17 9.55 -18.72
N GLY A 20 9.72 10.19 -19.77
CA GLY A 20 10.32 11.52 -19.65
C GLY A 20 9.34 12.56 -19.12
N VAL A 21 8.16 12.65 -19.74
CA VAL A 21 7.10 13.59 -19.32
C VAL A 21 6.63 13.32 -17.88
N ALA A 22 6.44 12.05 -17.53
CA ALA A 22 6.03 11.69 -16.16
C ALA A 22 7.09 12.05 -15.12
N LEU A 23 8.37 11.90 -15.44
CA LEU A 23 9.47 12.29 -14.56
C LEU A 23 9.54 13.82 -14.39
N GLU A 24 9.39 14.58 -15.46
CA GLU A 24 9.35 16.05 -15.41
C GLU A 24 8.20 16.54 -14.49
N GLU A 25 6.99 16.03 -14.71
CA GLU A 25 5.81 16.36 -13.89
C GLU A 25 6.02 16.08 -12.40
N ILE A 26 6.56 14.88 -12.08
CA ILE A 26 6.81 14.50 -10.69
C ILE A 26 7.91 15.38 -10.09
N TYR A 27 8.99 15.64 -10.83
CA TYR A 27 10.14 16.39 -10.32
C TYR A 27 9.80 17.84 -10.00
N GLU A 28 8.99 18.48 -10.86
CA GLU A 28 8.52 19.85 -10.66
C GLU A 28 7.61 20.00 -9.44
N ASN A 29 6.82 18.96 -9.10
CA ASN A 29 5.83 18.99 -8.04
C ASN A 29 6.19 18.12 -6.83
N LEU A 30 7.40 17.55 -6.77
CA LEU A 30 7.79 16.52 -5.81
C LEU A 30 7.49 16.93 -4.35
N LYS A 31 7.86 18.16 -3.97
CA LYS A 31 7.67 18.64 -2.60
C LYS A 31 6.19 18.75 -2.22
N GLU A 32 5.35 19.25 -3.13
CA GLU A 32 3.92 19.38 -2.90
C GLU A 32 3.25 18.00 -2.79
N ILE A 33 3.66 17.07 -3.67
CA ILE A 33 3.20 15.67 -3.64
C ILE A 33 3.57 15.01 -2.32
N GLU A 34 4.83 15.11 -1.87
CA GLU A 34 5.28 14.53 -0.61
C GLU A 34 4.54 15.11 0.60
N GLU A 35 4.33 16.42 0.65
CA GLU A 35 3.57 17.06 1.72
C GLU A 35 2.09 16.62 1.75
N LYS A 36 1.48 16.44 0.57
CA LYS A 36 0.12 15.92 0.46
C LYS A 36 0.05 14.47 0.93
N GLU A 37 0.93 13.62 0.43
CA GLU A 37 0.99 12.20 0.79
C GLU A 37 1.24 12.00 2.29
N GLU A 38 2.11 12.81 2.91
CA GLU A 38 2.33 12.77 4.35
C GLU A 38 1.06 13.12 5.15
N LYS A 39 0.32 14.14 4.73
CA LYS A 39 -0.96 14.50 5.37
C LYS A 39 -1.98 13.37 5.25
N LEU A 40 -2.09 12.77 4.06
CA LEU A 40 -3.02 11.66 3.81
C LEU A 40 -2.63 10.40 4.60
N GLN A 41 -1.32 10.06 4.66
CA GLN A 41 -0.84 8.93 5.45
C GLN A 41 -1.14 9.12 6.94
N ASN A 42 -0.84 10.30 7.49
CA ASN A 42 -1.11 10.62 8.89
C ASN A 42 -2.61 10.57 9.20
N TYR A 43 -3.45 11.07 8.31
CA TYR A 43 -4.90 11.00 8.43
C TYR A 43 -5.39 9.54 8.44
N LEU A 44 -4.97 8.75 7.46
CA LEU A 44 -5.30 7.33 7.34
C LEU A 44 -4.90 6.55 8.61
N GLU A 45 -3.65 6.68 9.06
CA GLU A 45 -3.14 5.93 10.22
C GLU A 45 -3.82 6.35 11.51
N THR A 46 -4.12 7.63 11.69
CA THR A 46 -4.86 8.13 12.85
C THR A 46 -6.29 7.60 12.87
N LYS A 47 -6.98 7.67 11.73
CA LYS A 47 -8.36 7.20 11.60
C LYS A 47 -8.45 5.68 11.81
N LEU A 48 -7.53 4.91 11.22
CA LEU A 48 -7.45 3.45 11.42
C LEU A 48 -7.31 3.10 12.90
N LYS A 49 -6.38 3.73 13.61
CA LYS A 49 -6.17 3.49 15.05
C LYS A 49 -7.41 3.83 15.87
N SER A 50 -8.05 4.96 15.55
CA SER A 50 -9.26 5.39 16.24
C SER A 50 -10.42 4.41 16.02
N GLU A 51 -10.74 4.12 14.75
CA GLU A 51 -11.94 3.35 14.42
C GLU A 51 -11.80 1.85 14.80
N ILE A 52 -10.65 1.24 14.52
CA ILE A 52 -10.39 -0.15 14.92
C ILE A 52 -10.30 -0.27 16.44
N GLY A 53 -9.72 0.73 17.11
CA GLY A 53 -9.67 0.77 18.58
C GLY A 53 -11.05 0.79 19.23
N LYS A 54 -12.04 1.46 18.62
CA LYS A 54 -13.46 1.46 19.10
C LYS A 54 -14.09 0.06 19.07
N LEU A 55 -13.62 -0.82 18.18
CA LEU A 55 -14.05 -2.22 18.12
C LEU A 55 -13.40 -3.10 19.20
N GLY A 56 -12.50 -2.56 20.02
CA GLY A 56 -11.74 -3.30 21.01
C GLY A 56 -10.64 -4.20 20.41
N LYS A 57 -10.32 -4.05 19.13
CA LYS A 57 -9.27 -4.81 18.45
C LYS A 57 -7.92 -4.13 18.52
N LYS A 58 -6.86 -4.94 18.59
CA LYS A 58 -5.50 -4.40 18.46
C LYS A 58 -5.20 -4.08 17.00
N ILE A 59 -4.58 -2.92 16.80
CA ILE A 59 -4.05 -2.49 15.53
C ILE A 59 -2.59 -2.07 15.69
N LYS A 60 -1.76 -2.38 14.71
CA LYS A 60 -0.34 -2.02 14.69
C LYS A 60 0.06 -1.56 13.30
N ILE A 61 0.67 -0.40 13.23
CA ILE A 61 1.32 0.06 11.99
C ILE A 61 2.74 -0.52 11.96
N ASN A 62 2.99 -1.40 11.02
CA ASN A 62 4.29 -2.05 10.90
C ASN A 62 5.33 -1.05 10.39
N GLY A 63 6.45 -0.92 11.12
CA GLY A 63 7.50 0.05 10.83
C GLY A 63 7.17 1.50 11.17
N GLU A 64 6.16 1.78 12.00
CA GLU A 64 5.70 3.14 12.35
C GLU A 64 6.83 4.07 12.81
N LYS A 65 7.80 3.54 13.56
CA LYS A 65 8.91 4.32 14.12
C LYS A 65 10.09 4.52 13.15
N ALA A 66 10.05 3.88 11.98
CA ALA A 66 11.08 3.99 10.97
C ALA A 66 10.82 5.18 10.03
N ASN A 67 11.88 5.65 9.37
CA ASN A 67 11.69 6.56 8.24
C ASN A 67 11.11 5.75 7.07
N ARG A 68 9.87 6.07 6.67
CA ARG A 68 9.08 5.35 5.65
C ARG A 68 8.70 6.27 4.51
N ILE A 69 8.49 5.69 3.34
CA ILE A 69 7.82 6.39 2.24
C ILE A 69 6.38 6.72 2.65
N LYS A 70 5.86 7.83 2.16
CA LYS A 70 4.55 8.35 2.57
C LYS A 70 3.38 7.69 1.82
N THR A 71 3.67 7.04 0.71
CA THR A 71 2.66 6.38 -0.14
C THR A 71 2.21 5.01 0.36
N THR A 72 2.83 4.47 1.42
CA THR A 72 2.59 3.09 1.84
C THR A 72 2.43 2.96 3.34
N THR A 73 1.34 2.36 3.77
CA THR A 73 1.11 1.92 5.16
C THR A 73 0.90 0.42 5.18
N ASN A 74 1.67 -0.29 6.01
CA ASN A 74 1.43 -1.69 6.31
C ASN A 74 0.83 -1.80 7.70
N VAL A 75 -0.30 -2.47 7.82
CA VAL A 75 -1.09 -2.54 9.06
C VAL A 75 -1.40 -3.99 9.42
N TYR A 76 -1.29 -4.31 10.70
CA TYR A 76 -1.81 -5.54 11.30
C TYR A 76 -3.08 -5.22 12.09
N ILE A 77 -4.11 -6.03 11.94
CA ILE A 77 -5.35 -5.99 12.74
C ILE A 77 -5.59 -7.37 13.34
N GLU A 78 -5.74 -7.42 14.67
CA GLU A 78 -5.96 -8.66 15.42
C GLU A 78 -7.23 -9.39 14.97
N GLY A 79 -7.10 -10.70 14.78
CA GLY A 79 -8.22 -11.56 14.39
C GLY A 79 -8.69 -11.42 12.94
N THR A 80 -7.91 -10.76 12.09
CA THR A 80 -8.24 -10.58 10.68
C THR A 80 -7.58 -11.67 9.84
N ASP A 81 -8.36 -12.33 9.00
CA ASP A 81 -7.87 -13.17 7.90
C ASP A 81 -7.70 -12.31 6.66
N ILE A 82 -6.46 -12.12 6.22
CA ILE A 82 -6.16 -11.24 5.10
C ILE A 82 -6.77 -11.72 3.79
N GLN A 83 -6.92 -13.03 3.56
CA GLN A 83 -7.48 -13.55 2.32
C GLN A 83 -8.96 -13.20 2.22
N MET A 84 -9.69 -13.39 3.32
CA MET A 84 -11.10 -13.00 3.40
C MET A 84 -11.29 -11.49 3.29
N LEU A 85 -10.41 -10.73 3.95
CA LEU A 85 -10.42 -9.27 3.90
C LEU A 85 -10.22 -8.74 2.48
N LEU A 86 -9.24 -9.27 1.74
CA LEU A 86 -8.97 -8.88 0.35
C LEU A 86 -10.19 -9.07 -0.54
N VAL A 87 -10.86 -10.23 -0.45
CA VAL A 87 -12.06 -10.53 -1.22
C VAL A 87 -13.22 -9.58 -0.83
N ALA A 88 -13.42 -9.36 0.47
CA ALA A 88 -14.50 -8.51 0.95
C ALA A 88 -14.33 -7.04 0.55
N LEU A 89 -13.09 -6.53 0.54
CA LEU A 89 -12.77 -5.18 0.09
C LEU A 89 -12.88 -5.06 -1.45
N ASP A 90 -12.42 -6.06 -2.20
CA ASP A 90 -12.51 -6.08 -3.66
C ASP A 90 -13.96 -6.01 -4.14
N LEU A 91 -14.88 -6.74 -3.50
CA LEU A 91 -16.32 -6.67 -3.76
C LEU A 91 -16.93 -5.28 -3.51
N ARG A 92 -16.24 -4.42 -2.76
CA ARG A 92 -16.60 -3.02 -2.49
C ARG A 92 -15.82 -2.03 -3.35
N GLY A 93 -15.07 -2.52 -4.34
CA GLY A 93 -14.25 -1.71 -5.24
C GLY A 93 -12.97 -1.16 -4.60
N ILE A 94 -12.51 -1.75 -3.49
CA ILE A 94 -11.33 -1.31 -2.74
C ILE A 94 -10.21 -2.32 -2.92
N CYS A 95 -9.07 -1.87 -3.46
CA CYS A 95 -7.89 -2.69 -3.68
C CYS A 95 -6.83 -2.45 -2.62
N VAL A 96 -6.48 -3.49 -1.89
CA VAL A 96 -5.32 -3.52 -0.98
C VAL A 96 -4.47 -4.76 -1.25
N SER A 97 -3.31 -4.90 -0.63
CA SER A 97 -2.40 -6.01 -0.91
C SER A 97 -2.01 -6.77 0.36
N GLY A 98 -2.11 -8.10 0.31
CA GLY A 98 -1.65 -8.99 1.37
C GLY A 98 -0.29 -9.60 1.04
N GLY A 99 0.80 -8.97 1.42
CA GLY A 99 2.15 -9.49 1.15
C GLY A 99 2.84 -8.87 -0.06
N SER A 100 3.78 -9.58 -0.70
CA SER A 100 4.43 -9.12 -1.92
C SER A 100 3.53 -9.38 -3.13
N ALA A 101 3.43 -8.39 -4.04
CA ALA A 101 2.59 -8.47 -5.24
C ALA A 101 2.93 -9.68 -6.16
N CYS A 102 4.15 -10.19 -6.11
CA CYS A 102 4.61 -11.34 -6.90
C CYS A 102 4.14 -12.69 -6.35
N MET A 103 3.55 -12.72 -5.16
CA MET A 103 3.13 -13.92 -4.43
C MET A 103 1.61 -14.12 -4.44
N SER A 104 0.88 -13.42 -5.33
CA SER A 104 -0.56 -13.63 -5.52
C SER A 104 -0.79 -15.08 -5.99
N GLY A 105 -1.12 -15.96 -5.06
CA GLY A 105 -1.33 -17.40 -5.31
C GLY A 105 -0.43 -18.34 -4.50
N SER A 106 0.60 -17.86 -3.80
CA SER A 106 1.34 -18.67 -2.83
C SER A 106 0.94 -18.32 -1.40
N LEU A 107 0.77 -19.35 -0.58
CA LEU A 107 0.45 -19.24 0.86
C LEU A 107 1.65 -18.74 1.71
N GLU A 108 2.72 -18.29 1.06
CA GLU A 108 3.93 -17.87 1.78
C GLU A 108 3.80 -16.47 2.36
N SER A 109 4.06 -16.38 3.66
CA SER A 109 4.08 -15.12 4.41
C SER A 109 5.14 -14.16 3.84
N SER A 110 4.90 -12.87 3.94
CA SER A 110 5.87 -11.84 3.53
C SER A 110 7.22 -12.02 4.22
N HIS A 111 8.25 -12.34 3.45
CA HIS A 111 9.62 -12.45 3.96
C HIS A 111 10.13 -11.12 4.56
N VAL A 112 9.63 -9.99 4.08
CA VAL A 112 9.96 -8.66 4.61
C VAL A 112 9.41 -8.50 6.02
N LEU A 113 8.12 -8.77 6.23
CA LEU A 113 7.51 -8.65 7.54
C LEU A 113 8.09 -9.68 8.52
N LYS A 114 8.44 -10.87 8.06
CA LYS A 114 9.14 -11.90 8.85
C LYS A 114 10.54 -11.40 9.27
N ALA A 115 11.28 -10.77 8.38
CA ALA A 115 12.58 -10.17 8.69
C ALA A 115 12.47 -8.98 9.67
N MET A 116 11.32 -8.30 9.70
CA MET A 116 11.00 -7.28 10.70
C MET A 116 10.61 -7.85 12.07
N GLY A 117 10.56 -9.17 12.22
CA GLY A 117 10.27 -9.86 13.48
C GLY A 117 8.79 -9.98 13.83
N LEU A 118 7.89 -9.89 12.84
CA LEU A 118 6.47 -10.15 13.07
C LEU A 118 6.22 -11.64 13.35
N THR A 119 5.29 -11.91 14.26
CA THR A 119 4.84 -13.28 14.56
C THR A 119 4.00 -13.84 13.41
N ASP A 120 3.81 -15.16 13.37
CA ASP A 120 2.99 -15.82 12.34
C ASP A 120 1.53 -15.31 12.35
N GLU A 121 1.01 -14.95 13.53
CA GLU A 121 -0.31 -14.33 13.67
C GLU A 121 -0.33 -12.92 13.04
N GLU A 122 0.66 -12.10 13.37
CA GLU A 122 0.79 -10.75 12.81
C GLU A 122 0.98 -10.79 11.29
N LEU A 123 1.70 -11.81 10.77
CA LEU A 123 1.87 -12.00 9.33
C LEU A 123 0.55 -12.29 8.62
N LYS A 124 -0.31 -13.14 9.21
CA LYS A 124 -1.61 -13.51 8.65
C LYS A 124 -2.63 -12.38 8.64
N GLY A 125 -2.56 -11.47 9.61
CA GLY A 125 -3.46 -10.33 9.74
C GLY A 125 -2.88 -9.01 9.19
N SER A 126 -1.74 -9.06 8.49
CA SER A 126 -1.09 -7.85 7.96
C SER A 126 -1.38 -7.64 6.48
N PHE A 127 -1.70 -6.41 6.12
CA PHE A 127 -1.90 -5.99 4.73
C PHE A 127 -1.32 -4.60 4.46
N ARG A 128 -1.17 -4.29 3.19
CA ARG A 128 -0.59 -3.03 2.73
C ARG A 128 -1.63 -2.17 2.03
N ILE A 129 -1.70 -0.94 2.44
CA ILE A 129 -2.49 0.13 1.84
C ILE A 129 -1.52 1.02 1.08
N SER A 130 -1.85 1.37 -0.16
CA SER A 130 -1.07 2.29 -0.97
C SER A 130 -1.95 3.48 -1.36
N ILE A 131 -1.40 4.68 -1.17
CA ILE A 131 -2.01 5.95 -1.57
C ILE A 131 -1.12 6.62 -2.60
N GLY A 132 -1.63 7.59 -3.32
CA GLY A 132 -0.87 8.34 -4.32
C GLY A 132 -1.30 9.79 -4.40
N LYS A 133 -0.70 10.53 -5.34
CA LYS A 133 -0.93 11.97 -5.53
C LYS A 133 -2.40 12.35 -5.74
N ASP A 134 -3.19 11.45 -6.31
CA ASP A 134 -4.60 11.69 -6.63
C ASP A 134 -5.57 11.20 -5.55
N THR A 135 -5.07 10.48 -4.53
CA THR A 135 -5.90 9.99 -3.42
C THR A 135 -6.53 11.17 -2.65
N THR A 136 -7.79 10.99 -2.25
CA THR A 136 -8.55 11.99 -1.50
C THR A 136 -8.87 11.54 -0.07
N ILE A 137 -9.29 12.48 0.78
CA ILE A 137 -9.74 12.18 2.15
C ILE A 137 -11.02 11.34 2.12
N GLU A 138 -11.92 11.62 1.19
CA GLU A 138 -13.19 10.90 1.02
C GLU A 138 -12.96 9.44 0.65
N GLU A 139 -11.95 9.14 -0.16
CA GLU A 139 -11.57 7.75 -0.48
C GLU A 139 -10.98 7.03 0.74
N ILE A 140 -10.20 7.73 1.56
CA ILE A 140 -9.69 7.18 2.82
C ILE A 140 -10.86 6.91 3.78
N ASP A 141 -11.82 7.83 3.88
CA ASP A 141 -13.00 7.68 4.71
C ASP A 141 -13.83 6.47 4.28
N TYR A 142 -14.11 6.36 2.98
CA TYR A 142 -14.81 5.23 2.39
C TYR A 142 -14.10 3.90 2.68
N PHE A 143 -12.77 3.88 2.53
CA PHE A 143 -11.97 2.69 2.84
C PHE A 143 -12.10 2.30 4.32
N VAL A 144 -11.91 3.24 5.25
CA VAL A 144 -11.93 2.94 6.69
C VAL A 144 -13.32 2.50 7.16
N GLU A 145 -14.39 3.13 6.68
CA GLU A 145 -15.77 2.74 6.97
C GLU A 145 -16.05 1.30 6.54
N ASN A 146 -15.69 0.94 5.31
CA ASN A 146 -15.85 -0.42 4.80
C ASN A 146 -14.98 -1.43 5.53
N LEU A 147 -13.75 -1.06 5.91
CA LEU A 147 -12.86 -1.92 6.68
C LEU A 147 -13.45 -2.25 8.06
N VAL A 148 -13.98 -1.24 8.76
CA VAL A 148 -14.61 -1.40 10.08
C VAL A 148 -15.81 -2.34 10.05
N GLU A 149 -16.58 -2.34 8.97
CA GLU A 149 -17.72 -3.27 8.81
C GLU A 149 -17.29 -4.73 8.57
N ILE A 150 -16.08 -4.94 8.03
CA ILE A 150 -15.58 -6.27 7.68
C ILE A 150 -14.85 -6.93 8.85
N VAL A 151 -14.13 -6.16 9.64
CA VAL A 151 -13.28 -6.66 10.72
C VAL A 151 -14.00 -6.63 12.07
#